data_8f29e2b3f1747df0444d629d9c059ae3
#
_entry.id   8f29e2b3f1747df0444d629d9c059ae3
#
_cell.length_a   1.000
_cell.length_b   1.000
_cell.length_c   1.000
_cell.angle_alpha   90.00
_cell.angle_beta   90.00
_cell.angle_gamma   90.00
#
_symmetry.space_group_name_H-M   'P 1'
#
loop_
_entity.id
_entity.type
_entity.pdbx_description
1 polymer ?
#
loop_
_entity_poly.entity_id
_entity_poly.type
_entity_poly.pdbx_seq_one_letter_code
_entity_poly.pdbx_strand_id
1 'polypeptide(L)'
;MVEGNIPVELSAEEWNRYLPLQQKATDIFVKMCAEEWRELKEENAPLRAVINGRLMSVAETLYDRYIELEITKAPQEFYEARVIGDVMGKYWLAISDVWIHGRIEQMMEAGMLEVAEEAGPDMPVYRRKLRKRKQNQEE
;
A
#
# COMPACT_ATOMS: atom_id res chain seq x y z
N MET A 1 0.51 19.89 -8.73
CA MET A 1 -0.61 19.00 -8.33
C MET A 1 -0.51 17.76 -9.22
N VAL A 2 -0.04 16.65 -8.69
CA VAL A 2 0.04 15.39 -9.44
C VAL A 2 -1.31 14.73 -9.24
N GLU A 3 -2.17 14.78 -10.25
CA GLU A 3 -3.37 13.96 -10.29
C GLU A 3 -2.92 12.50 -10.32
N GLY A 4 -3.08 11.81 -9.19
CA GLY A 4 -2.87 10.39 -9.12
C GLY A 4 -3.83 9.72 -10.08
N ASN A 5 -3.33 8.95 -11.04
CA ASN A 5 -4.13 8.06 -11.87
C ASN A 5 -4.81 7.03 -10.97
N ILE A 6 -6.02 7.34 -10.54
CA ILE A 6 -6.93 6.33 -9.99
C ILE A 6 -7.25 5.41 -11.16
N PRO A 7 -7.10 4.08 -11.05
CA PRO A 7 -7.61 3.18 -12.07
C PRO A 7 -9.13 3.41 -12.14
N VAL A 8 -9.56 4.11 -13.18
CA VAL A 8 -10.98 4.31 -13.45
C VAL A 8 -11.46 3.00 -14.06
N GLU A 9 -12.36 2.31 -13.38
CA GLU A 9 -13.10 1.21 -14.00
C GLU A 9 -14.01 1.83 -15.07
N LEU A 10 -13.64 1.65 -16.34
CA LEU A 10 -14.41 2.11 -17.47
C LEU A 10 -15.37 1.01 -17.91
N SER A 11 -16.62 1.35 -18.14
CA SER A 11 -17.57 0.47 -18.82
C SER A 11 -17.13 0.20 -20.27
N ALA A 12 -17.64 -0.86 -20.87
CA ALA A 12 -17.34 -1.20 -22.28
C ALA A 12 -17.70 -0.04 -23.24
N GLU A 13 -18.76 0.72 -22.93
CA GLU A 13 -19.19 1.86 -23.73
C GLU A 13 -18.21 3.04 -23.61
N GLU A 14 -17.68 3.26 -22.43
CA GLU A 14 -16.67 4.31 -22.21
C GLU A 14 -15.35 3.95 -22.90
N TRP A 15 -14.93 2.68 -22.87
CA TRP A 15 -13.77 2.19 -23.62
C TRP A 15 -13.87 2.47 -25.12
N ASN A 16 -15.06 2.32 -25.72
CA ASN A 16 -15.29 2.58 -27.14
C ASN A 16 -14.95 4.03 -27.55
N ARG A 17 -15.05 5.00 -26.65
CA ARG A 17 -14.66 6.39 -26.90
C ARG A 17 -13.15 6.57 -27.07
N TYR A 18 -12.35 5.68 -26.47
CA TYR A 18 -10.89 5.74 -26.55
C TYR A 18 -10.31 4.93 -27.69
N LEU A 19 -11.08 4.02 -28.31
CA LEU A 19 -10.60 3.21 -29.44
C LEU A 19 -10.02 4.04 -30.61
N PRO A 20 -10.61 5.20 -30.99
CA PRO A 20 -10.04 6.04 -32.04
C PRO A 20 -8.67 6.65 -31.70
N LEU A 21 -8.32 6.68 -30.40
CA LEU A 21 -7.03 7.20 -29.90
C LEU A 21 -5.96 6.12 -29.85
N GLN A 22 -6.31 4.87 -30.17
CA GLN A 22 -5.38 3.76 -30.17
C GLN A 22 -4.25 3.99 -31.17
N GLN A 23 -3.02 3.91 -30.70
CA GLN A 23 -1.83 3.99 -31.52
C GLN A 23 -1.02 2.70 -31.43
N LYS A 24 -0.42 2.28 -32.53
CA LYS A 24 0.49 1.14 -32.53
C LYS A 24 1.80 1.56 -31.83
N ALA A 25 2.19 0.82 -30.79
CA ALA A 25 3.49 1.02 -30.17
C ALA A 25 4.61 0.74 -31.16
N THR A 26 5.66 1.56 -31.15
CA THR A 26 6.84 1.32 -31.99
C THR A 26 7.64 0.12 -31.46
N ASP A 27 8.35 -0.58 -32.34
CA ASP A 27 9.17 -1.74 -31.94
C ASP A 27 10.24 -1.36 -30.92
N ILE A 28 10.77 -0.13 -31.02
CA ILE A 28 11.74 0.40 -30.07
C ILE A 28 11.11 0.58 -28.68
N PHE A 29 9.90 1.15 -28.62
CA PHE A 29 9.18 1.33 -27.36
C PHE A 29 8.87 -0.02 -26.69
N VAL A 30 8.41 -1.00 -27.48
CA VAL A 30 8.14 -2.36 -26.97
C VAL A 30 9.40 -3.01 -26.41
N LYS A 31 10.55 -2.87 -27.10
CA LYS A 31 11.83 -3.40 -26.62
C LYS A 31 12.28 -2.72 -25.32
N MET A 32 12.16 -1.40 -25.23
CA MET A 32 12.51 -0.65 -24.02
C MET A 32 11.65 -1.11 -22.80
N CYS A 33 10.34 -1.21 -22.98
CA CYS A 33 9.45 -1.71 -21.94
C CYS A 33 9.75 -3.15 -21.53
N ALA A 34 10.13 -4.00 -22.49
CA ALA A 34 10.51 -5.39 -22.21
C ALA A 34 11.83 -5.49 -21.42
N GLU A 35 12.78 -4.60 -21.68
CA GLU A 35 14.04 -4.49 -20.94
C GLU A 35 13.77 -4.03 -19.51
N GLU A 36 13.06 -2.91 -19.33
CA GLU A 36 12.66 -2.42 -18.00
C GLU A 36 11.90 -3.48 -17.19
N TRP A 37 10.98 -4.21 -17.84
CA TRP A 37 10.26 -5.28 -17.17
C TRP A 37 11.19 -6.43 -16.72
N ARG A 38 12.20 -6.75 -17.52
CA ARG A 38 13.19 -7.78 -17.18
C ARG A 38 14.02 -7.38 -15.97
N GLU A 39 14.51 -6.14 -15.95
CA GLU A 39 15.24 -5.58 -14.82
C GLU A 39 14.41 -5.61 -13.53
N LEU A 40 13.16 -5.15 -13.60
CA LEU A 40 12.24 -5.18 -12.46
C LEU A 40 11.97 -6.61 -11.94
N LYS A 41 11.90 -7.59 -12.85
CA LYS A 41 11.73 -9.00 -12.46
C LYS A 41 12.97 -9.56 -11.78
N GLU A 42 14.17 -9.24 -12.27
CA GLU A 42 15.43 -9.68 -11.70
C GLU A 42 15.65 -9.06 -10.32
N GLU A 43 15.33 -7.77 -10.17
CA GLU A 43 15.41 -7.08 -8.88
C GLU A 43 14.42 -7.64 -7.85
N ASN A 44 13.25 -8.08 -8.30
CA ASN A 44 12.18 -8.68 -7.49
C ASN A 44 11.89 -7.95 -6.16
N ALA A 45 11.90 -6.61 -6.19
CA ALA A 45 11.66 -5.83 -4.99
C ALA A 45 10.23 -6.02 -4.44
N PRO A 46 10.07 -6.09 -3.12
CA PRO A 46 8.78 -6.32 -2.47
C PRO A 46 7.81 -5.15 -2.63
N LEU A 47 8.32 -3.93 -2.76
CA LEU A 47 7.50 -2.73 -2.96
C LEU A 47 8.04 -1.90 -4.12
N ARG A 48 7.11 -1.42 -4.95
CA ARG A 48 7.39 -0.48 -6.04
C ARG A 48 6.44 0.70 -5.98
N ALA A 49 6.93 1.86 -6.40
CA ALA A 49 6.14 3.08 -6.51
C ALA A 49 6.43 3.77 -7.84
N VAL A 50 5.45 4.53 -8.33
CA VAL A 50 5.65 5.41 -9.48
C VAL A 50 6.17 6.76 -8.99
N ILE A 51 7.42 7.06 -9.31
CA ILE A 51 8.08 8.31 -8.93
C ILE A 51 8.46 9.06 -10.22
N ASN A 52 7.96 10.27 -10.39
CA ASN A 52 8.17 11.05 -11.60
C ASN A 52 7.80 10.29 -12.89
N GLY A 53 6.71 9.54 -12.86
CA GLY A 53 6.22 8.77 -14.01
C GLY A 53 6.99 7.49 -14.31
N ARG A 54 7.94 7.09 -13.47
CA ARG A 54 8.72 5.84 -13.61
C ARG A 54 8.41 4.88 -12.47
N LEU A 55 8.23 3.61 -12.80
CA LEU A 55 8.11 2.54 -11.81
C LEU A 55 9.49 2.25 -11.22
N MET A 56 9.62 2.38 -9.91
CA MET A 56 10.88 2.20 -9.18
C MET A 56 10.68 1.31 -7.97
N SER A 57 11.68 0.51 -7.67
CA SER A 57 11.76 -0.22 -6.41
C SER A 57 12.05 0.76 -5.27
N VAL A 58 11.34 0.60 -4.17
CA VAL A 58 11.43 1.49 -3.00
C VAL A 58 11.52 0.67 -1.73
N ALA A 59 11.97 1.31 -0.65
CA ALA A 59 12.00 0.67 0.66
C ALA A 59 10.59 0.26 1.11
N GLU A 60 10.47 -0.90 1.72
CA GLU A 60 9.20 -1.41 2.27
C GLU A 60 8.58 -0.45 3.29
N THR A 61 9.42 0.31 3.98
CA THR A 61 9.05 1.29 5.00
C THR A 61 8.56 2.62 4.43
N LEU A 62 8.54 2.80 3.09
CA LEU A 62 8.22 4.09 2.46
C LEU A 62 6.91 4.69 2.99
N TYR A 63 5.92 3.85 3.23
CA TYR A 63 4.59 4.28 3.65
C TYR A 63 4.31 4.12 5.15
N ASP A 64 5.26 3.61 5.94
CA ASP A 64 5.08 3.35 7.37
C ASP A 64 4.67 4.60 8.14
N ARG A 65 5.23 5.76 7.78
CA ARG A 65 4.86 7.03 8.38
C ARG A 65 3.36 7.31 8.39
N TYR A 66 2.65 6.93 7.33
CA TYR A 66 1.20 7.16 7.24
C TYR A 66 0.44 6.20 8.15
N ILE A 67 0.91 4.96 8.28
CA ILE A 67 0.36 3.98 9.21
C ILE A 67 0.58 4.45 10.65
N GLU A 68 1.79 4.85 11.00
CA GLU A 68 2.16 5.38 12.31
C GLU A 68 1.35 6.63 12.70
N LEU A 69 1.09 7.52 11.74
CA LEU A 69 0.25 8.69 11.97
C LEU A 69 -1.18 8.31 12.34
N GLU A 70 -1.79 7.33 11.68
CA GLU A 70 -3.14 6.89 12.03
C GLU A 70 -3.16 6.10 13.34
N ILE A 71 -2.14 5.27 13.60
CA ILE A 71 -1.96 4.61 14.90
C ILE A 71 -1.84 5.65 16.02
N THR A 72 -1.06 6.71 15.82
CA THR A 72 -0.86 7.77 16.82
C THR A 72 -2.17 8.46 17.18
N LYS A 73 -3.02 8.74 16.18
CA LYS A 73 -4.35 9.37 16.35
C LYS A 73 -5.38 8.43 16.99
N ALA A 74 -5.21 7.13 16.82
CA ALA A 74 -6.11 6.13 17.39
C ALA A 74 -6.04 6.14 18.94
N PRO A 75 -7.08 5.68 19.65
CA PRO A 75 -7.02 5.48 21.11
C PRO A 75 -5.95 4.45 21.49
N GLN A 76 -5.72 4.27 22.81
CA GLN A 76 -4.73 3.32 23.34
C GLN A 76 -4.97 1.89 22.84
N GLU A 77 -6.23 1.49 22.72
CA GLU A 77 -6.67 0.25 22.08
C GLU A 77 -7.54 0.59 20.88
N PHE A 78 -7.30 -0.06 19.76
CA PHE A 78 -7.98 0.22 18.49
C PHE A 78 -8.12 -1.05 17.64
N TYR A 79 -9.10 -1.06 16.76
CA TYR A 79 -9.22 -2.13 15.76
C TYR A 79 -8.25 -1.88 14.61
N GLU A 80 -7.47 -2.90 14.26
CA GLU A 80 -6.52 -2.84 13.15
C GLU A 80 -7.21 -2.47 11.84
N ALA A 81 -8.36 -3.08 11.53
CA ALA A 81 -9.16 -2.76 10.35
C ALA A 81 -9.52 -1.27 10.24
N ARG A 82 -9.66 -0.56 11.37
CA ARG A 82 -9.94 0.86 11.37
C ARG A 82 -8.75 1.66 10.87
N VAL A 83 -7.56 1.36 11.36
CA VAL A 83 -6.32 2.01 10.92
C VAL A 83 -6.07 1.74 9.44
N ILE A 84 -6.24 0.48 8.98
CA ILE A 84 -6.11 0.11 7.57
C ILE A 84 -7.06 0.96 6.71
N GLY A 85 -8.34 1.03 7.09
CA GLY A 85 -9.34 1.81 6.37
C GLY A 85 -9.04 3.30 6.34
N ASP A 86 -8.55 3.86 7.46
CA ASP A 86 -8.18 5.28 7.55
C ASP A 86 -6.95 5.59 6.67
N VAL A 87 -5.94 4.71 6.61
CA VAL A 87 -4.78 4.87 5.72
C VAL A 87 -5.21 4.83 4.25
N MET A 88 -5.99 3.84 3.85
CA MET A 88 -6.47 3.70 2.47
C MET A 88 -7.36 4.87 2.04
N GLY A 89 -8.25 5.31 2.92
CA GLY A 89 -9.22 6.36 2.60
C GLY A 89 -8.64 7.78 2.57
N LYS A 90 -7.57 8.05 3.33
CA LYS A 90 -7.02 9.41 3.48
C LYS A 90 -5.84 9.70 2.57
N TYR A 91 -4.98 8.72 2.30
CA TYR A 91 -3.67 9.00 1.71
C TYR A 91 -3.50 8.55 0.26
N TRP A 92 -4.41 7.76 -0.28
CA TRP A 92 -4.40 7.32 -1.70
C TRP A 92 -3.05 6.74 -2.15
N LEU A 93 -2.44 5.91 -1.31
CA LEU A 93 -1.07 5.41 -1.50
C LEU A 93 -0.93 4.32 -2.57
N ALA A 94 -2.02 3.86 -3.18
CA ALA A 94 -2.03 2.75 -4.14
C ALA A 94 -1.39 1.45 -3.60
N ILE A 95 -1.49 1.21 -2.28
CA ILE A 95 -1.10 -0.03 -1.61
C ILE A 95 -2.34 -0.77 -1.09
N SER A 96 -2.26 -2.09 -1.01
CA SER A 96 -3.39 -2.91 -0.55
C SER A 96 -3.51 -2.93 0.98
N ASP A 97 -4.70 -3.30 1.45
CA ASP A 97 -4.97 -3.62 2.85
C ASP A 97 -4.05 -4.72 3.39
N VAL A 98 -3.77 -5.74 2.57
CA VAL A 98 -2.83 -6.82 2.90
C VAL A 98 -1.42 -6.28 3.13
N TRP A 99 -0.98 -5.32 2.32
CA TRP A 99 0.32 -4.68 2.53
C TRP A 99 0.37 -3.91 3.85
N ILE A 100 -0.64 -3.08 4.12
CA ILE A 100 -0.73 -2.31 5.36
C ILE A 100 -0.76 -3.25 6.57
N HIS A 101 -1.54 -4.34 6.51
CA HIS A 101 -1.56 -5.37 7.54
C HIS A 101 -0.16 -5.96 7.79
N GLY A 102 0.56 -6.35 6.73
CA GLY A 102 1.92 -6.87 6.85
C GLY A 102 2.89 -5.87 7.51
N ARG A 103 2.76 -4.57 7.21
CA ARG A 103 3.56 -3.53 7.89
C ARG A 103 3.22 -3.40 9.38
N ILE A 104 1.93 -3.51 9.73
CA ILE A 104 1.48 -3.53 11.14
C ILE A 104 2.04 -4.75 11.87
N GLU A 105 2.10 -5.94 11.25
CA GLU A 105 2.78 -7.12 11.80
C GLU A 105 4.25 -6.81 12.14
N GLN A 106 4.98 -6.17 11.22
CA GLN A 106 6.37 -5.77 11.47
C GLN A 106 6.50 -4.78 12.64
N MET A 107 5.55 -3.85 12.80
CA MET A 107 5.51 -2.95 13.95
C MET A 107 5.22 -3.69 15.25
N MET A 108 4.43 -4.77 15.21
CA MET A 108 4.20 -5.64 16.37
C MET A 108 5.46 -6.43 16.72
N GLU A 109 6.15 -7.01 15.74
CA GLU A 109 7.43 -7.70 15.93
C GLU A 109 8.49 -6.77 16.53
N ALA A 110 8.50 -5.50 16.09
CA ALA A 110 9.36 -4.46 16.66
C ALA A 110 8.95 -4.02 18.08
N GLY A 111 7.85 -4.56 18.62
CA GLY A 111 7.40 -4.27 19.97
C GLY A 111 6.66 -2.94 20.14
N MET A 112 6.25 -2.30 19.07
CA MET A 112 5.47 -1.05 19.11
C MET A 112 4.01 -1.27 19.48
N LEU A 113 3.47 -2.41 19.10
CA LEU A 113 2.08 -2.82 19.28
C LEU A 113 2.00 -4.21 19.88
N GLU A 114 0.86 -4.55 20.46
CA GLU A 114 0.53 -5.90 20.93
C GLU A 114 -0.95 -6.19 20.66
N VAL A 115 -1.28 -7.48 20.56
CA VAL A 115 -2.69 -7.90 20.46
C VAL A 115 -3.38 -7.75 21.81
N ALA A 116 -4.44 -6.97 21.85
CA ALA A 116 -5.29 -6.80 23.02
C ALA A 116 -6.45 -7.81 23.02
N GLU A 117 -6.97 -8.12 21.82
CA GLU A 117 -8.08 -9.07 21.61
C GLU A 117 -7.95 -9.67 20.22
N GLU A 118 -7.98 -11.00 20.13
CA GLU A 118 -7.91 -11.71 18.86
C GLU A 118 -9.19 -11.55 18.05
N ALA A 119 -9.08 -11.69 16.73
CA ALA A 119 -10.24 -11.77 15.86
C ALA A 119 -11.05 -13.05 16.17
N GLY A 120 -12.36 -12.97 15.99
CA GLY A 120 -13.22 -14.14 16.10
C GLY A 120 -12.84 -15.25 15.09
N PRO A 121 -13.17 -16.51 15.35
CA PRO A 121 -12.71 -17.66 14.56
C PRO A 121 -13.09 -17.61 13.07
N ASP A 122 -14.17 -16.93 12.74
CA ASP A 122 -14.68 -16.79 11.36
C ASP A 122 -14.38 -15.40 10.77
N MET A 123 -13.53 -14.61 11.41
CA MET A 123 -13.21 -13.25 11.00
C MET A 123 -11.77 -13.15 10.46
N PRO A 124 -11.52 -12.25 9.50
CA PRO A 124 -10.16 -11.96 9.06
C PRO A 124 -9.28 -11.47 10.21
N VAL A 125 -8.01 -11.84 10.22
CA VAL A 125 -7.04 -11.53 11.30
C VAL A 125 -6.99 -10.04 11.64
N TYR A 126 -7.11 -9.15 10.66
CA TYR A 126 -7.10 -7.70 10.86
C TYR A 126 -8.37 -7.13 11.55
N ARG A 127 -9.34 -7.98 11.90
CA ARG A 127 -10.48 -7.61 12.78
C ARG A 127 -10.13 -7.67 14.27
N ARG A 128 -8.91 -8.06 14.61
CA ARG A 128 -8.39 -8.04 15.97
C ARG A 128 -8.25 -6.62 16.51
N LYS A 129 -8.16 -6.52 17.81
CA LYS A 129 -7.92 -5.28 18.54
C LYS A 129 -6.44 -5.22 18.95
N LEU A 130 -5.79 -4.13 18.67
CA LEU A 130 -4.40 -3.89 19.01
C LEU A 130 -4.29 -2.85 20.13
N ARG A 131 -3.19 -2.91 20.88
CA ARG A 131 -2.83 -1.96 21.93
C ARG A 131 -1.45 -1.38 21.65
N LYS A 132 -1.29 -0.08 21.85
CA LYS A 132 0.01 0.60 21.81
C LYS A 132 0.83 0.16 23.02
N ARG A 133 2.06 -0.30 22.78
CA ARG A 133 3.02 -0.47 23.87
C ARG A 133 3.60 0.89 24.27
N LYS A 134 3.76 1.10 25.58
CA LYS A 134 4.54 2.23 26.07
C LYS A 134 5.99 1.96 25.68
N GLN A 135 6.58 2.79 24.85
CA GLN A 135 8.03 2.80 24.71
C GLN A 135 8.58 3.19 26.09
N ASN A 136 9.31 2.28 26.73
CA ASN A 136 10.14 2.66 27.86
C ASN A 136 11.16 3.65 27.29
N GLN A 137 10.98 4.94 27.58
CA GLN A 137 12.05 5.91 27.46
C GLN A 137 13.06 5.50 28.53
N GLU A 138 14.05 4.72 28.13
CA GLU A 138 15.30 4.65 28.91
C GLU A 138 15.94 6.03 28.82
N GLU A 139 15.97 6.70 29.97
CA GLU A 139 16.74 7.93 30.22
C GLU A 139 18.24 7.68 30.04
#